data_45cd1329407399b08cd8d661826c910b
#
_entry.id   45cd1329407399b08cd8d661826c910b
#
_cell.length_a   1.000
_cell.length_b   1.000
_cell.length_c   1.000
_cell.angle_alpha   90.00
_cell.angle_beta   90.00
_cell.angle_gamma   90.00
#
_symmetry.space_group_name_H-M   'P 1'
#
loop_
_entity.id
_entity.type
_entity.pdbx_description
1 polymer ?
#
loop_
_entity_poly.entity_id
_entity_poly.type
_entity_poly.pdbx_seq_one_letter_code
_entity_poly.pdbx_strand_id
1 'polypeptide(L)'
;SDILIQNKLMKYYILFSVFIGSILMVNQHATAQTTEQFQNRIVDSIFSKTLGESRDFWIRLPDNFQPNSDEKYAVIYLMDGFSLESTLKAVYGNYWGHYLPHMILVGISNRSNRIRDLTTSQIKMRRGNLMNDETGGAETFTKFMEKELIPYIDSKYPTMAYRTLIGHSYAGLFTINILVNHKHLFQNYIAIDPSLDWDDQKLLKEAKEKLSTESYEGKSLFVSLAAEQLHMWNEEITMENIMDDSSEFTFFARSIIEFSTFAKSQKQNGLNFSWKVYNEDLHGTVPLPSIRDGLIFLFEWYQFKSPQKYNNPETPLEELVLLLKEQEQIYTKHFGVPTAPMIDEMLNGYGYMNMEMGQPKKAFMFFKMNIKYNPKNATAYESMADYYESENDKKNAIKYLNKAFELS
;
A
#
# COMPACT_ATOMS: atom_id res chain seq x y z
N SER A 1 23.59 36.99 -31.38
CA SER A 1 23.13 36.74 -29.99
C SER A 1 21.76 36.05 -30.02
N ASP A 2 20.85 36.43 -30.91
CA ASP A 2 19.47 35.90 -30.93
C ASP A 2 19.32 34.48 -31.48
N ILE A 3 20.18 34.07 -32.42
CA ILE A 3 20.17 32.71 -33.02
C ILE A 3 20.58 31.65 -31.99
N LEU A 4 21.47 31.96 -31.05
CA LEU A 4 21.90 31.05 -30.01
C LEU A 4 20.82 30.85 -28.91
N ILE A 5 20.02 31.90 -28.66
CA ILE A 5 18.88 31.83 -27.70
C ILE A 5 17.71 31.07 -28.34
N GLN A 6 17.40 31.28 -29.60
CA GLN A 6 16.37 30.54 -30.32
C GLN A 6 16.71 29.05 -30.46
N ASN A 7 17.96 28.68 -30.71
CA ASN A 7 18.39 27.28 -30.77
C ASN A 7 18.37 26.59 -29.39
N LYS A 8 18.61 27.31 -28.28
CA LYS A 8 18.42 26.77 -26.92
C LYS A 8 16.96 26.59 -26.60
N LEU A 9 16.11 27.56 -26.87
CA LEU A 9 14.66 27.46 -26.64
C LEU A 9 14.04 26.34 -27.48
N MET A 10 14.45 26.18 -28.74
CA MET A 10 13.96 25.11 -29.61
C MET A 10 14.39 23.71 -29.09
N LYS A 11 15.59 23.55 -28.52
CA LYS A 11 16.01 22.32 -27.85
C LYS A 11 15.15 22.01 -26.62
N TYR A 12 14.78 22.99 -25.81
CA TYR A 12 13.89 22.78 -24.66
C TYR A 12 12.47 22.47 -25.09
N TYR A 13 11.96 23.04 -26.17
CA TYR A 13 10.65 22.71 -26.73
C TYR A 13 10.60 21.28 -27.31
N ILE A 14 11.66 20.82 -27.96
CA ILE A 14 11.77 19.45 -28.47
C ILE A 14 11.89 18.46 -27.31
N LEU A 15 12.69 18.74 -26.28
CA LEU A 15 12.79 17.92 -25.08
C LEU A 15 11.48 17.85 -24.31
N PHE A 16 10.73 18.97 -24.23
CA PHE A 16 9.43 19.00 -23.53
C PHE A 16 8.33 18.29 -24.34
N SER A 17 8.33 18.38 -25.66
CA SER A 17 7.37 17.65 -26.50
C SER A 17 7.66 16.15 -26.61
N VAL A 18 8.92 15.72 -26.54
CA VAL A 18 9.30 14.30 -26.43
C VAL A 18 8.91 13.75 -25.06
N PHE A 19 9.06 14.55 -24.00
CA PHE A 19 8.64 14.16 -22.65
C PHE A 19 7.10 14.01 -22.54
N ILE A 20 6.33 14.91 -23.14
CA ILE A 20 4.85 14.78 -23.21
C ILE A 20 4.46 13.64 -24.16
N GLY A 21 5.17 13.42 -25.25
CA GLY A 21 4.92 12.31 -26.18
C GLY A 21 5.19 10.94 -25.57
N SER A 22 6.26 10.79 -24.78
CA SER A 22 6.57 9.54 -24.07
C SER A 22 5.62 9.29 -22.91
N ILE A 23 5.16 10.33 -22.19
CA ILE A 23 4.09 10.21 -21.18
C ILE A 23 2.76 9.81 -21.84
N LEU A 24 2.45 10.31 -23.05
CA LEU A 24 1.24 9.94 -23.80
C LEU A 24 1.32 8.52 -24.38
N MET A 25 2.50 8.05 -24.82
CA MET A 25 2.66 6.66 -25.28
C MET A 25 2.64 5.65 -24.11
N VAL A 26 3.27 5.98 -22.99
CA VAL A 26 3.14 5.18 -21.75
C VAL A 26 1.69 5.16 -21.27
N ASN A 27 0.96 6.29 -21.36
CA ASN A 27 -0.45 6.32 -21.01
C ASN A 27 -1.36 5.59 -22.02
N GLN A 28 -1.02 5.48 -23.31
CA GLN A 28 -1.82 4.67 -24.25
C GLN A 28 -1.64 3.17 -24.03
N HIS A 29 -0.46 2.72 -23.62
CA HIS A 29 -0.27 1.32 -23.17
C HIS A 29 -0.87 1.12 -21.76
N ALA A 30 -0.76 2.09 -20.86
CA ALA A 30 -1.38 2.04 -19.54
C ALA A 30 -2.93 2.04 -19.60
N THR A 31 -3.55 2.79 -20.53
CA THR A 31 -5.03 2.79 -20.66
C THR A 31 -5.58 1.52 -21.30
N ALA A 32 -4.82 0.82 -22.14
CA ALA A 32 -5.21 -0.51 -22.62
C ALA A 32 -5.00 -1.58 -21.55
N GLN A 33 -3.96 -1.47 -20.74
CA GLN A 33 -3.69 -2.37 -19.61
C GLN A 33 -4.66 -2.16 -18.44
N THR A 34 -5.13 -0.95 -18.16
CA THR A 34 -6.04 -0.70 -17.02
C THR A 34 -7.38 -1.43 -17.10
N THR A 35 -7.81 -1.90 -18.27
CA THR A 35 -9.04 -2.69 -18.43
C THR A 35 -8.80 -4.19 -18.21
N GLU A 36 -7.60 -4.72 -18.46
CA GLU A 36 -7.26 -6.13 -18.21
C GLU A 36 -6.71 -6.37 -16.80
N GLN A 37 -6.12 -5.36 -16.20
CA GLN A 37 -5.34 -5.39 -14.95
C GLN A 37 -6.08 -5.90 -13.69
N PHE A 38 -7.36 -6.22 -13.77
CA PHE A 38 -8.10 -6.70 -12.60
C PHE A 38 -9.01 -7.89 -12.92
N GLN A 39 -8.70 -8.65 -13.99
CA GLN A 39 -9.44 -9.87 -14.31
C GLN A 39 -9.16 -11.02 -13.33
N ASN A 40 -8.04 -11.01 -12.62
CA ASN A 40 -7.61 -12.09 -11.72
C ASN A 40 -8.18 -11.94 -10.30
N ARG A 41 -9.49 -11.73 -10.18
CA ARG A 41 -10.18 -11.83 -8.90
C ARG A 41 -10.54 -13.28 -8.61
N ILE A 42 -9.90 -13.83 -7.60
CA ILE A 42 -10.20 -15.17 -7.09
C ILE A 42 -11.16 -15.00 -5.90
N VAL A 43 -12.30 -15.63 -5.93
CA VAL A 43 -13.20 -15.74 -4.76
C VAL A 43 -12.99 -17.11 -4.17
N ASP A 44 -12.74 -17.16 -2.88
CA ASP A 44 -12.47 -18.40 -2.16
C ASP A 44 -13.15 -18.37 -0.79
N SER A 45 -13.25 -19.48 -0.12
CA SER A 45 -13.81 -19.58 1.22
C SER A 45 -13.07 -20.62 2.04
N ILE A 46 -13.05 -20.40 3.37
CA ILE A 46 -12.49 -21.33 4.32
C ILE A 46 -13.53 -21.62 5.41
N PHE A 47 -13.75 -22.90 5.73
CA PHE A 47 -14.49 -23.26 6.94
C PHE A 47 -13.58 -23.05 8.14
N SER A 48 -13.91 -22.06 8.94
CA SER A 48 -13.18 -21.76 10.16
C SER A 48 -13.61 -22.66 11.31
N LYS A 49 -12.68 -23.40 11.88
CA LYS A 49 -12.91 -24.16 13.11
C LYS A 49 -13.05 -23.22 14.31
N THR A 50 -12.35 -22.09 14.28
CA THR A 50 -12.39 -21.06 15.33
C THR A 50 -13.74 -20.38 15.40
N LEU A 51 -14.33 -20.04 14.24
CA LEU A 51 -15.63 -19.35 14.17
C LEU A 51 -16.82 -20.31 14.09
N GLY A 52 -16.61 -21.60 13.73
CA GLY A 52 -17.65 -22.58 13.50
C GLY A 52 -18.48 -22.33 12.23
N GLU A 53 -17.97 -21.52 11.29
CA GLU A 53 -18.69 -21.09 10.09
C GLU A 53 -17.75 -20.92 8.89
N SER A 54 -18.28 -20.88 7.67
CA SER A 54 -17.50 -20.55 6.47
C SER A 54 -17.31 -19.05 6.35
N ARG A 55 -16.10 -18.66 5.91
CA ARG A 55 -15.74 -17.27 5.72
C ARG A 55 -15.26 -17.07 4.27
N ASP A 56 -15.99 -16.23 3.54
CA ASP A 56 -15.66 -15.86 2.18
C ASP A 56 -14.66 -14.71 2.15
N PHE A 57 -13.77 -14.75 1.17
CA PHE A 57 -12.84 -13.69 0.86
C PHE A 57 -12.52 -13.67 -0.63
N TRP A 58 -11.99 -12.56 -1.11
CA TRP A 58 -11.42 -12.51 -2.45
C TRP A 58 -9.93 -12.21 -2.36
N ILE A 59 -9.21 -12.62 -3.40
CA ILE A 59 -7.79 -12.39 -3.56
C ILE A 59 -7.58 -11.74 -4.93
N ARG A 60 -6.72 -10.73 -4.99
CA ARG A 60 -6.20 -10.17 -6.23
C ARG A 60 -4.70 -10.27 -6.22
N LEU A 61 -4.16 -10.90 -7.24
CA LEU A 61 -2.73 -11.01 -7.47
C LEU A 61 -2.26 -9.82 -8.30
N PRO A 62 -0.97 -9.42 -8.21
CA PRO A 62 -0.38 -8.47 -9.14
C PRO A 62 -0.53 -8.94 -10.59
N ASP A 63 -0.61 -8.00 -11.54
CA ASP A 63 -0.88 -8.35 -12.95
C ASP A 63 0.26 -9.13 -13.60
N ASN A 64 1.49 -8.81 -13.22
CA ASN A 64 2.69 -9.52 -13.64
C ASN A 64 3.01 -10.75 -12.79
N PHE A 65 2.06 -11.24 -11.99
CA PHE A 65 2.25 -12.38 -11.11
C PHE A 65 2.71 -13.61 -11.89
N GLN A 66 3.89 -14.11 -11.54
CA GLN A 66 4.48 -15.31 -12.13
C GLN A 66 4.49 -16.45 -11.11
N PRO A 67 3.71 -17.52 -11.29
CA PRO A 67 3.61 -18.63 -10.31
C PRO A 67 4.93 -19.28 -9.95
N ASN A 68 5.89 -19.27 -10.89
CA ASN A 68 7.20 -19.88 -10.75
C ASN A 68 8.32 -18.90 -10.38
N SER A 69 7.99 -17.64 -10.13
CA SER A 69 8.94 -16.62 -9.67
C SER A 69 9.33 -16.87 -8.20
N ASP A 70 10.54 -16.45 -7.85
CA ASP A 70 10.98 -16.39 -6.45
C ASP A 70 10.55 -15.09 -5.77
N GLU A 71 9.83 -14.21 -6.50
CA GLU A 71 9.32 -12.96 -6.00
C GLU A 71 8.27 -13.19 -4.90
N LYS A 72 8.37 -12.41 -3.83
CA LYS A 72 7.41 -12.41 -2.73
C LYS A 72 6.74 -11.06 -2.62
N TYR A 73 5.47 -11.07 -2.23
CA TYR A 73 4.62 -9.90 -2.22
C TYR A 73 4.17 -9.53 -0.81
N ALA A 74 4.21 -8.24 -0.49
CA ALA A 74 3.50 -7.70 0.66
C ALA A 74 1.98 -7.92 0.49
N VAL A 75 1.24 -7.98 1.60
CA VAL A 75 -0.19 -8.30 1.55
C VAL A 75 -1.02 -7.20 2.22
N ILE A 76 -2.07 -6.75 1.55
CA ILE A 76 -3.12 -5.92 2.15
C ILE A 76 -4.30 -6.81 2.53
N TYR A 77 -4.72 -6.75 3.80
CA TYR A 77 -5.97 -7.32 4.29
C TYR A 77 -7.00 -6.20 4.48
N LEU A 78 -8.08 -6.26 3.72
CA LEU A 78 -9.16 -5.29 3.75
C LEU A 78 -10.38 -5.88 4.46
N MET A 79 -10.76 -5.29 5.59
CA MET A 79 -12.03 -5.60 6.25
C MET A 79 -13.19 -5.01 5.44
N ASP A 80 -14.37 -5.59 5.57
CA ASP A 80 -15.53 -5.26 4.73
C ASP A 80 -15.20 -5.34 3.23
N GLY A 81 -14.35 -6.30 2.87
CA GLY A 81 -13.64 -6.38 1.61
C GLY A 81 -14.55 -6.34 0.37
N PHE A 82 -15.77 -6.89 0.46
CA PHE A 82 -16.71 -6.86 -0.66
C PHE A 82 -17.39 -5.49 -0.87
N SER A 83 -17.45 -4.67 0.17
CA SER A 83 -18.02 -3.32 0.09
C SER A 83 -16.98 -2.27 -0.34
N LEU A 84 -15.73 -2.46 0.07
CA LEU A 84 -14.63 -1.51 -0.17
C LEU A 84 -13.68 -1.94 -1.30
N GLU A 85 -13.98 -3.06 -1.99
CA GLU A 85 -13.14 -3.59 -3.06
C GLU A 85 -12.86 -2.57 -4.16
N SER A 86 -13.90 -1.92 -4.67
CA SER A 86 -13.79 -0.93 -5.75
C SER A 86 -12.93 0.27 -5.33
N THR A 87 -13.03 0.69 -4.08
CA THR A 87 -12.25 1.81 -3.53
C THR A 87 -10.77 1.45 -3.43
N LEU A 88 -10.44 0.30 -2.82
CA LEU A 88 -9.05 -0.15 -2.73
C LEU A 88 -8.46 -0.37 -4.12
N LYS A 89 -9.22 -1.01 -5.02
CA LYS A 89 -8.81 -1.25 -6.41
C LYS A 89 -8.48 0.05 -7.14
N ALA A 90 -9.35 1.07 -7.04
CA ALA A 90 -9.14 2.34 -7.72
C ALA A 90 -7.88 3.04 -7.20
N VAL A 91 -7.68 3.09 -5.89
CA VAL A 91 -6.49 3.69 -5.30
C VAL A 91 -5.24 2.90 -5.68
N TYR A 92 -5.22 1.59 -5.41
CA TYR A 92 -4.04 0.77 -5.67
C TYR A 92 -3.65 0.80 -7.16
N GLY A 93 -4.61 0.65 -8.06
CA GLY A 93 -4.38 0.66 -9.51
C GLY A 93 -3.77 1.96 -10.06
N ASN A 94 -4.01 3.10 -9.38
CA ASN A 94 -3.42 4.39 -9.79
C ASN A 94 -2.05 4.69 -9.16
N TYR A 95 -1.66 4.00 -8.10
CA TYR A 95 -0.46 4.34 -7.32
C TYR A 95 0.61 3.24 -7.31
N TRP A 96 0.31 2.01 -7.78
CA TRP A 96 1.30 0.94 -7.84
C TRP A 96 2.49 1.29 -8.75
N GLY A 97 3.64 0.70 -8.48
CA GLY A 97 4.87 0.86 -9.25
C GLY A 97 5.71 2.07 -8.84
N HIS A 98 5.11 3.26 -8.71
CA HIS A 98 5.84 4.48 -8.31
C HIS A 98 5.73 4.79 -6.82
N TYR A 99 4.55 4.62 -6.25
CA TYR A 99 4.25 4.96 -4.85
C TYR A 99 4.08 3.71 -3.98
N LEU A 100 3.60 2.63 -4.56
CA LEU A 100 3.29 1.39 -3.86
C LEU A 100 3.99 0.21 -4.53
N PRO A 101 4.49 -0.77 -3.77
CA PRO A 101 5.02 -2.01 -4.33
C PRO A 101 3.91 -2.87 -4.94
N HIS A 102 4.31 -3.88 -5.69
CA HIS A 102 3.39 -4.96 -6.05
C HIS A 102 2.93 -5.68 -4.78
N MET A 103 1.63 -5.83 -4.62
CA MET A 103 1.02 -6.44 -3.42
C MET A 103 -0.09 -7.41 -3.79
N ILE A 104 -0.26 -8.41 -2.97
CA ILE A 104 -1.45 -9.26 -2.97
C ILE A 104 -2.51 -8.54 -2.14
N LEU A 105 -3.73 -8.41 -2.68
CA LEU A 105 -4.86 -7.81 -1.98
C LEU A 105 -5.82 -8.92 -1.57
N VAL A 106 -6.21 -8.93 -0.29
CA VAL A 106 -7.15 -9.90 0.28
C VAL A 106 -8.30 -9.14 0.94
N GLY A 107 -9.51 -9.33 0.43
CA GLY A 107 -10.70 -8.69 0.99
C GLY A 107 -11.59 -9.69 1.72
N ILE A 108 -11.82 -9.47 3.00
CA ILE A 108 -12.54 -10.39 3.89
C ILE A 108 -14.00 -9.99 3.96
N SER A 109 -14.90 -10.96 3.82
CA SER A 109 -16.34 -10.74 4.02
C SER A 109 -16.68 -10.72 5.52
N ASN A 110 -17.30 -9.62 5.95
CA ASN A 110 -17.86 -9.51 7.30
C ASN A 110 -19.40 -9.40 7.30
N ARG A 111 -20.06 -9.63 6.15
CA ARG A 111 -21.48 -9.33 5.93
C ARG A 111 -22.42 -9.91 6.97
N SER A 112 -22.27 -11.19 7.32
CA SER A 112 -23.22 -11.90 8.17
C SER A 112 -23.05 -11.60 9.65
N ASN A 113 -21.82 -11.37 10.12
CA ASN A 113 -21.49 -11.25 11.53
C ASN A 113 -20.58 -10.05 11.83
N ARG A 114 -20.79 -8.96 11.07
CA ARG A 114 -19.89 -7.79 11.08
C ARG A 114 -19.73 -7.18 12.47
N ILE A 115 -20.84 -6.98 13.17
CA ILE A 115 -20.79 -6.33 14.50
C ILE A 115 -20.15 -7.27 15.52
N ARG A 116 -20.50 -8.56 15.53
CA ARG A 116 -19.85 -9.55 16.38
C ARG A 116 -18.34 -9.55 16.17
N ASP A 117 -17.89 -9.72 14.93
CA ASP A 117 -16.48 -9.97 14.59
C ASP A 117 -15.57 -8.76 14.83
N LEU A 118 -16.11 -7.55 14.70
CA LEU A 118 -15.31 -6.33 14.65
C LEU A 118 -15.40 -5.47 15.91
N THR A 119 -16.20 -5.88 16.90
CA THR A 119 -16.33 -5.17 18.18
C THR A 119 -15.58 -5.87 19.30
N THR A 120 -14.98 -5.07 20.19
CA THR A 120 -13.97 -5.52 21.16
C THR A 120 -14.55 -5.96 22.49
N SER A 121 -15.82 -5.67 22.75
CA SER A 121 -16.52 -6.03 24.00
C SER A 121 -18.00 -6.22 23.75
N GLN A 122 -18.60 -7.05 24.62
CA GLN A 122 -20.05 -7.26 24.62
C GLN A 122 -20.76 -6.07 25.27
N ILE A 123 -21.72 -5.51 24.55
CA ILE A 123 -22.61 -4.45 25.07
C ILE A 123 -24.06 -4.78 24.73
N LYS A 124 -24.99 -4.36 25.58
CA LYS A 124 -26.43 -4.51 25.33
C LYS A 124 -27.08 -3.23 24.81
N MET A 125 -26.48 -2.10 25.10
CA MET A 125 -27.02 -0.79 24.73
C MET A 125 -25.91 0.04 24.07
N ARG A 126 -26.26 0.78 23.03
CA ARG A 126 -25.39 1.77 22.41
C ARG A 126 -26.18 3.02 22.08
N ARG A 127 -25.72 4.19 22.56
CA ARG A 127 -26.39 5.50 22.32
C ARG A 127 -27.88 5.43 22.62
N GLY A 128 -28.26 4.85 23.77
CA GLY A 128 -29.64 4.70 24.19
C GLY A 128 -30.46 3.63 23.48
N ASN A 129 -29.93 2.91 22.50
CA ASN A 129 -30.62 1.88 21.73
C ASN A 129 -30.14 0.47 22.12
N LEU A 130 -31.09 -0.48 22.14
CA LEU A 130 -30.76 -1.91 22.37
C LEU A 130 -30.02 -2.45 21.15
N MET A 131 -28.90 -3.13 21.40
CA MET A 131 -28.18 -3.90 20.38
C MET A 131 -28.86 -5.25 20.18
N ASN A 132 -29.35 -5.52 18.97
CA ASN A 132 -29.96 -6.80 18.60
C ASN A 132 -28.91 -7.81 18.10
N ASP A 133 -27.81 -7.32 17.57
CA ASP A 133 -26.73 -8.15 17.07
C ASP A 133 -25.81 -8.61 18.20
N GLU A 134 -25.19 -9.77 18.02
CA GLU A 134 -24.10 -10.24 18.86
C GLU A 134 -22.91 -9.29 18.76
N THR A 135 -22.23 -9.03 19.86
CA THR A 135 -21.10 -8.09 19.97
C THR A 135 -19.92 -8.71 20.71
N GLY A 136 -18.70 -8.15 20.56
CA GLY A 136 -17.54 -8.53 21.38
C GLY A 136 -16.77 -9.77 20.93
N GLY A 137 -16.89 -10.17 19.67
CA GLY A 137 -16.22 -11.34 19.10
C GLY A 137 -14.84 -11.06 18.48
N ALA A 138 -14.31 -9.83 18.58
CA ALA A 138 -13.06 -9.44 17.95
C ALA A 138 -11.87 -10.35 18.26
N GLU A 139 -11.76 -10.85 19.49
CA GLU A 139 -10.70 -11.77 19.89
C GLU A 139 -10.80 -13.12 19.15
N THR A 140 -12.01 -13.66 19.00
CA THR A 140 -12.24 -14.91 18.27
C THR A 140 -11.97 -14.72 16.77
N PHE A 141 -12.37 -13.58 16.22
CA PHE A 141 -12.09 -13.24 14.82
C PHE A 141 -10.59 -13.01 14.58
N THR A 142 -9.88 -12.41 15.53
CA THR A 142 -8.41 -12.29 15.48
C THR A 142 -7.74 -13.67 15.45
N LYS A 143 -8.20 -14.62 16.27
CA LYS A 143 -7.67 -16.01 16.24
C LYS A 143 -7.92 -16.69 14.91
N PHE A 144 -9.08 -16.48 14.29
CA PHE A 144 -9.35 -16.95 12.94
C PHE A 144 -8.33 -16.37 11.93
N MET A 145 -8.11 -15.06 11.96
CA MET A 145 -7.12 -14.44 11.08
C MET A 145 -5.72 -14.99 11.30
N GLU A 146 -5.29 -15.09 12.56
CA GLU A 146 -3.93 -15.52 12.92
C GLU A 146 -3.67 -17.01 12.62
N LYS A 147 -4.63 -17.88 12.95
CA LYS A 147 -4.42 -19.33 12.93
C LYS A 147 -4.90 -20.00 11.64
N GLU A 148 -5.80 -19.35 10.90
CA GLU A 148 -6.44 -19.98 9.75
C GLU A 148 -6.25 -19.16 8.47
N LEU A 149 -6.75 -17.93 8.38
CA LEU A 149 -6.75 -17.17 7.13
C LEU A 149 -5.33 -16.77 6.67
N ILE A 150 -4.53 -16.13 7.55
CA ILE A 150 -3.17 -15.70 7.18
C ILE A 150 -2.31 -16.90 6.77
N PRO A 151 -2.25 -18.01 7.54
CA PRO A 151 -1.52 -19.21 7.13
C PRO A 151 -2.05 -19.83 5.82
N TYR A 152 -3.35 -19.78 5.58
CA TYR A 152 -3.93 -20.26 4.32
C TYR A 152 -3.42 -19.46 3.12
N ILE A 153 -3.44 -18.12 3.21
CA ILE A 153 -2.92 -17.23 2.16
C ILE A 153 -1.41 -17.45 1.96
N ASP A 154 -0.64 -17.50 3.04
CA ASP A 154 0.81 -17.70 2.99
C ASP A 154 1.19 -19.07 2.40
N SER A 155 0.35 -20.09 2.56
CA SER A 155 0.59 -21.43 1.98
C SER A 155 0.30 -21.53 0.48
N LYS A 156 -0.60 -20.68 -0.03
CA LYS A 156 -1.04 -20.72 -1.44
C LYS A 156 -0.32 -19.70 -2.32
N TYR A 157 0.18 -18.62 -1.74
CA TYR A 157 0.75 -17.49 -2.48
C TYR A 157 2.13 -17.11 -1.94
N PRO A 158 3.03 -16.59 -2.77
CA PRO A 158 4.38 -16.17 -2.35
C PRO A 158 4.32 -14.84 -1.57
N THR A 159 3.88 -14.89 -0.34
CA THR A 159 3.75 -13.73 0.54
C THR A 159 5.03 -13.44 1.32
N MET A 160 5.22 -12.16 1.68
CA MET A 160 6.16 -11.74 2.73
C MET A 160 5.40 -11.54 4.05
N ALA A 161 6.14 -11.57 5.15
CA ALA A 161 5.59 -11.22 6.47
C ALA A 161 5.33 -9.70 6.64
N TYR A 162 5.23 -8.94 5.56
CA TYR A 162 4.93 -7.51 5.55
C TYR A 162 3.48 -7.29 5.17
N ARG A 163 2.64 -7.06 6.18
CA ARG A 163 1.18 -7.03 6.05
C ARG A 163 0.59 -5.70 6.47
N THR A 164 -0.43 -5.25 5.74
CA THR A 164 -1.22 -4.04 6.01
C THR A 164 -2.65 -4.45 6.34
N LEU A 165 -3.22 -3.92 7.41
CA LEU A 165 -4.64 -4.07 7.78
C LEU A 165 -5.38 -2.75 7.53
N ILE A 166 -6.51 -2.83 6.81
CA ILE A 166 -7.37 -1.67 6.52
C ILE A 166 -8.77 -1.95 7.02
N GLY A 167 -9.31 -1.05 7.83
CA GLY A 167 -10.68 -1.17 8.34
C GLY A 167 -11.38 0.17 8.52
N HIS A 168 -12.69 0.19 8.25
CA HIS A 168 -13.56 1.36 8.37
C HIS A 168 -14.60 1.18 9.46
N SER A 169 -14.87 2.22 10.27
CA SER A 169 -15.90 2.21 11.30
C SER A 169 -15.62 1.14 12.39
N TYR A 170 -16.46 0.13 12.58
CA TYR A 170 -16.17 -1.02 13.44
C TYR A 170 -14.92 -1.79 13.02
N ALA A 171 -14.67 -1.89 11.72
CA ALA A 171 -13.42 -2.47 11.25
C ALA A 171 -12.20 -1.56 11.55
N GLY A 172 -12.40 -0.24 11.64
CA GLY A 172 -11.40 0.69 12.15
C GLY A 172 -11.11 0.48 13.64
N LEU A 173 -12.16 0.26 14.46
CA LEU A 173 -12.02 -0.15 15.86
C LEU A 173 -11.22 -1.46 15.97
N PHE A 174 -11.56 -2.48 15.18
CA PHE A 174 -10.84 -3.73 15.09
C PHE A 174 -9.38 -3.52 14.70
N THR A 175 -9.10 -2.65 13.72
CA THR A 175 -7.74 -2.32 13.27
C THR A 175 -6.89 -1.74 14.40
N ILE A 176 -7.43 -0.82 15.20
CA ILE A 176 -6.76 -0.29 16.39
C ILE A 176 -6.56 -1.39 17.45
N ASN A 177 -7.56 -2.25 17.67
CA ASN A 177 -7.43 -3.38 18.58
C ASN A 177 -6.29 -4.34 18.20
N ILE A 178 -6.15 -4.64 16.90
CA ILE A 178 -5.04 -5.49 16.42
C ILE A 178 -3.69 -4.80 16.66
N LEU A 179 -3.55 -3.51 16.39
CA LEU A 179 -2.31 -2.78 16.68
C LEU A 179 -1.95 -2.85 18.17
N VAL A 180 -2.94 -2.65 19.05
CA VAL A 180 -2.73 -2.53 20.49
C VAL A 180 -2.50 -3.89 21.15
N ASN A 181 -3.22 -4.92 20.73
CA ASN A 181 -3.27 -6.22 21.40
C ASN A 181 -2.58 -7.37 20.65
N HIS A 182 -2.42 -7.24 19.32
CA HIS A 182 -1.91 -8.30 18.43
C HIS A 182 -0.93 -7.74 17.39
N LYS A 183 -0.09 -6.76 17.77
CA LYS A 183 0.83 -6.02 16.88
C LYS A 183 1.80 -6.91 16.10
N HIS A 184 1.98 -8.16 16.48
CA HIS A 184 2.83 -9.11 15.75
C HIS A 184 2.25 -9.54 14.40
N LEU A 185 0.93 -9.39 14.17
CA LEU A 185 0.26 -9.84 12.96
C LEU A 185 0.50 -8.93 11.75
N PHE A 186 0.62 -7.62 11.95
CA PHE A 186 0.75 -6.63 10.89
C PHE A 186 1.86 -5.62 11.19
N GLN A 187 2.38 -5.00 10.13
CA GLN A 187 3.32 -3.88 10.21
C GLN A 187 2.59 -2.55 10.04
N ASN A 188 1.57 -2.52 9.19
CA ASN A 188 0.88 -1.31 8.78
C ASN A 188 -0.62 -1.39 9.08
N TYR A 189 -1.19 -0.24 9.45
CA TYR A 189 -2.59 -0.12 9.85
C TYR A 189 -3.20 1.16 9.26
N ILE A 190 -4.39 1.03 8.66
CA ILE A 190 -5.24 2.16 8.26
C ILE A 190 -6.58 2.00 8.98
N ALA A 191 -6.82 2.82 9.98
CA ALA A 191 -8.08 2.88 10.72
C ALA A 191 -8.90 4.08 10.24
N ILE A 192 -9.89 3.80 9.41
CA ILE A 192 -10.71 4.80 8.74
C ILE A 192 -11.92 5.09 9.62
N ASP A 193 -12.02 6.34 10.09
CA ASP A 193 -13.15 6.82 10.90
C ASP A 193 -13.58 5.80 11.98
N PRO A 194 -12.64 5.36 12.86
CA PRO A 194 -12.82 4.20 13.73
C PRO A 194 -13.81 4.46 14.86
N SER A 195 -14.67 3.47 15.17
CA SER A 195 -15.68 3.53 16.23
C SER A 195 -15.07 3.46 17.64
N LEU A 196 -14.16 4.39 17.99
CA LEU A 196 -13.47 4.43 19.28
C LEU A 196 -14.36 4.86 20.46
N ASP A 197 -15.59 5.32 20.17
CA ASP A 197 -16.65 5.54 21.14
C ASP A 197 -17.25 4.22 21.70
N TRP A 198 -16.87 3.07 21.13
CA TRP A 198 -17.42 1.77 21.53
C TRP A 198 -17.17 1.47 23.00
N ASP A 199 -18.24 1.00 23.69
CA ASP A 199 -18.20 0.60 25.12
C ASP A 199 -17.55 1.69 26.00
N ASP A 200 -18.07 2.93 25.89
CA ASP A 200 -17.57 4.10 26.62
C ASP A 200 -16.04 4.28 26.47
N GLN A 201 -15.54 4.20 25.25
CA GLN A 201 -14.11 4.37 24.92
C GLN A 201 -13.19 3.32 25.58
N LYS A 202 -13.66 2.11 25.83
CA LYS A 202 -12.87 1.07 26.50
C LYS A 202 -11.54 0.80 25.80
N LEU A 203 -11.56 0.56 24.48
CA LEU A 203 -10.33 0.35 23.71
C LEU A 203 -9.44 1.60 23.67
N LEU A 204 -10.03 2.81 23.62
CA LEU A 204 -9.25 4.05 23.64
C LEU A 204 -8.46 4.18 24.94
N LYS A 205 -9.08 3.87 26.09
CA LYS A 205 -8.41 3.90 27.41
C LYS A 205 -7.26 2.89 27.46
N GLU A 206 -7.51 1.66 27.02
CA GLU A 206 -6.48 0.62 26.91
C GLU A 206 -5.34 1.02 25.95
N ALA A 207 -5.68 1.58 24.79
CA ALA A 207 -4.70 2.02 23.82
C ALA A 207 -3.77 3.13 24.38
N LYS A 208 -4.31 4.07 25.15
CA LYS A 208 -3.51 5.09 25.81
C LYS A 208 -2.48 4.51 26.78
N GLU A 209 -2.88 3.53 27.57
CA GLU A 209 -1.97 2.83 28.49
C GLU A 209 -0.84 2.13 27.72
N LYS A 210 -1.19 1.30 26.73
CA LYS A 210 -0.20 0.52 25.96
C LYS A 210 0.72 1.39 25.10
N LEU A 211 0.17 2.42 24.44
CA LEU A 211 1.00 3.36 23.67
C LEU A 211 2.00 4.14 24.53
N SER A 212 1.71 4.30 25.84
CA SER A 212 2.63 4.94 26.77
C SER A 212 3.73 4.01 27.29
N THR A 213 3.50 2.69 27.30
CA THR A 213 4.35 1.72 28.03
C THR A 213 5.04 0.72 27.13
N GLU A 214 4.55 0.49 25.90
CA GLU A 214 5.09 -0.52 24.99
C GLU A 214 5.78 0.12 23.76
N SER A 215 6.73 -0.63 23.18
CA SER A 215 7.35 -0.26 21.90
C SER A 215 6.51 -0.68 20.71
N TYR A 216 6.42 0.22 19.73
CA TYR A 216 5.77 0.01 18.44
C TYR A 216 6.77 0.21 17.28
N GLU A 217 8.05 0.02 17.53
CA GLU A 217 9.09 0.11 16.49
C GLU A 217 8.75 -0.79 15.31
N GLY A 218 8.87 -0.26 14.09
CA GLY A 218 8.52 -0.94 12.86
C GLY A 218 7.00 -1.04 12.59
N LYS A 219 6.15 -0.34 13.38
CA LYS A 219 4.71 -0.24 13.14
C LYS A 219 4.33 1.14 12.61
N SER A 220 3.38 1.17 11.67
CA SER A 220 2.85 2.42 11.11
C SER A 220 1.33 2.42 11.19
N LEU A 221 0.75 3.53 11.64
CA LEU A 221 -0.69 3.72 11.75
C LEU A 221 -1.12 5.03 11.11
N PHE A 222 -2.09 4.95 10.20
CA PHE A 222 -2.84 6.09 9.70
C PHE A 222 -4.26 6.05 10.22
N VAL A 223 -4.75 7.18 10.74
CA VAL A 223 -6.13 7.35 11.22
C VAL A 223 -6.81 8.46 10.45
N SER A 224 -8.09 8.33 10.14
CA SER A 224 -8.89 9.40 9.53
C SER A 224 -10.14 9.71 10.34
N LEU A 225 -10.63 10.94 10.17
CA LEU A 225 -11.90 11.44 10.69
C LEU A 225 -12.68 12.10 9.56
N ALA A 226 -13.93 11.67 9.35
CA ALA A 226 -14.90 12.36 8.51
C ALA A 226 -15.59 13.46 9.31
N ALA A 227 -15.46 14.72 8.89
CA ALA A 227 -15.97 15.85 9.65
C ALA A 227 -17.18 16.56 9.02
N GLU A 228 -17.55 16.30 7.77
CA GLU A 228 -18.67 16.95 7.09
C GLU A 228 -20.00 16.77 7.85
N GLN A 229 -20.25 15.58 8.38
CA GLN A 229 -21.47 15.32 9.16
C GLN A 229 -21.61 16.18 10.42
N LEU A 230 -20.51 16.67 11.00
CA LEU A 230 -20.55 17.56 12.18
C LEU A 230 -21.21 18.89 11.81
N HIS A 231 -20.85 19.45 10.65
CA HIS A 231 -21.40 20.71 10.15
C HIS A 231 -22.85 20.56 9.67
N MET A 232 -23.21 19.40 9.07
CA MET A 232 -24.58 19.14 8.61
C MET A 232 -25.60 19.11 9.73
N TRP A 233 -25.21 18.70 10.94
CA TRP A 233 -26.17 18.54 12.06
C TRP A 233 -26.16 19.71 13.04
N ASN A 234 -25.03 20.38 13.19
CA ASN A 234 -24.88 21.58 14.02
C ASN A 234 -23.75 22.47 13.47
N GLU A 235 -24.12 23.55 12.82
CA GLU A 235 -23.16 24.50 12.21
C GLU A 235 -22.27 25.20 13.24
N GLU A 236 -22.66 25.21 14.53
CA GLU A 236 -21.85 25.81 15.62
C GLU A 236 -20.68 24.92 16.04
N ILE A 237 -20.74 23.61 15.73
CA ILE A 237 -19.67 22.67 16.04
C ILE A 237 -18.58 22.72 14.96
N THR A 238 -17.38 23.04 15.37
CA THR A 238 -16.18 23.08 14.52
C THR A 238 -15.07 22.19 15.10
N MET A 239 -14.04 21.93 14.33
CA MET A 239 -12.86 21.19 14.83
C MET A 239 -12.13 21.92 15.96
N GLU A 240 -12.36 23.22 16.13
CA GLU A 240 -11.74 24.05 17.17
C GLU A 240 -12.46 23.90 18.52
N ASN A 241 -13.79 23.74 18.50
CA ASN A 241 -14.61 23.70 19.72
C ASN A 241 -15.22 22.33 20.05
N ILE A 242 -15.11 21.34 19.16
CA ILE A 242 -15.73 20.03 19.32
C ILE A 242 -15.36 19.33 20.63
N MET A 243 -14.14 19.56 21.12
CA MET A 243 -13.68 18.93 22.37
C MET A 243 -14.33 19.54 23.62
N ASP A 244 -14.93 20.72 23.52
CA ASP A 244 -15.68 21.38 24.59
C ASP A 244 -17.15 20.91 24.63
N ASP A 245 -17.63 20.28 23.54
CA ASP A 245 -18.98 19.72 23.50
C ASP A 245 -19.06 18.39 24.24
N SER A 246 -20.08 18.23 25.08
CA SER A 246 -20.31 17.03 25.88
C SER A 246 -21.46 16.16 25.37
N SER A 247 -22.07 16.53 24.24
CA SER A 247 -23.21 15.79 23.67
C SER A 247 -22.80 14.41 23.13
N GLU A 248 -23.77 13.51 23.12
CA GLU A 248 -23.64 12.19 22.46
C GLU A 248 -23.36 12.32 20.95
N PHE A 249 -23.80 13.41 20.35
CA PHE A 249 -23.63 13.67 18.92
C PHE A 249 -22.15 13.74 18.51
N THR A 250 -21.32 14.42 19.28
CA THR A 250 -19.89 14.59 19.00
C THR A 250 -19.01 13.48 19.58
N PHE A 251 -19.56 12.59 20.40
CA PHE A 251 -18.79 11.58 21.16
C PHE A 251 -17.94 10.68 20.26
N PHE A 252 -18.47 10.27 19.10
CA PHE A 252 -17.74 9.51 18.11
C PHE A 252 -16.48 10.25 17.61
N ALA A 253 -16.65 11.47 17.12
CA ALA A 253 -15.55 12.29 16.60
C ALA A 253 -14.54 12.66 17.68
N ARG A 254 -15.02 13.06 18.88
CA ARG A 254 -14.15 13.35 20.04
C ARG A 254 -13.28 12.18 20.42
N SER A 255 -13.81 10.96 20.35
CA SER A 255 -13.04 9.74 20.63
C SER A 255 -11.88 9.55 19.66
N ILE A 256 -12.09 9.84 18.37
CA ILE A 256 -11.04 9.75 17.34
C ILE A 256 -9.99 10.84 17.54
N ILE A 257 -10.43 12.07 17.81
CA ILE A 257 -9.54 13.23 18.05
C ILE A 257 -8.68 12.99 19.29
N GLU A 258 -9.29 12.51 20.37
CA GLU A 258 -8.59 12.21 21.62
C GLU A 258 -7.52 11.13 21.41
N PHE A 259 -7.87 10.02 20.76
CA PHE A 259 -6.92 8.96 20.42
C PHE A 259 -5.78 9.50 19.55
N SER A 260 -6.12 10.22 18.48
CA SER A 260 -5.14 10.66 17.49
C SER A 260 -4.19 11.72 18.07
N THR A 261 -4.71 12.64 18.88
CA THR A 261 -3.89 13.64 19.59
C THR A 261 -2.93 12.96 20.57
N PHE A 262 -3.44 11.98 21.33
CA PHE A 262 -2.64 11.20 22.26
C PHE A 262 -1.54 10.38 21.53
N ALA A 263 -1.91 9.60 20.51
CA ALA A 263 -0.96 8.80 19.73
C ALA A 263 0.14 9.67 19.11
N LYS A 264 -0.21 10.84 18.57
CA LYS A 264 0.75 11.81 18.02
C LYS A 264 1.74 12.34 19.08
N SER A 265 1.33 12.41 20.34
CA SER A 265 2.21 12.85 21.44
C SER A 265 3.24 11.78 21.86
N GLN A 266 3.00 10.49 21.57
CA GLN A 266 3.82 9.35 22.02
C GLN A 266 5.01 9.08 21.08
N LYS A 267 5.83 10.09 20.80
CA LYS A 267 6.95 9.99 19.83
C LYS A 267 8.02 8.96 20.21
N GLN A 268 8.16 8.65 21.49
CA GLN A 268 9.19 7.77 22.04
C GLN A 268 8.87 6.27 21.91
N ASN A 269 7.65 5.91 21.57
CA ASN A 269 7.25 4.49 21.47
C ASN A 269 7.60 3.83 20.14
N GLY A 270 8.17 4.58 19.18
CA GLY A 270 8.59 4.08 17.87
C GLY A 270 7.45 3.91 16.83
N LEU A 271 6.20 4.25 17.17
CA LEU A 271 5.08 4.21 16.22
C LEU A 271 5.23 5.30 15.17
N ASN A 272 5.31 4.92 13.89
CA ASN A 272 5.15 5.87 12.79
C ASN A 272 3.67 6.20 12.65
N PHE A 273 3.27 7.40 13.10
CA PHE A 273 1.86 7.77 13.22
C PHE A 273 1.52 9.03 12.42
N SER A 274 0.41 8.97 11.68
CA SER A 274 -0.22 10.12 11.06
C SER A 274 -1.74 10.02 11.15
N TRP A 275 -2.42 11.17 11.14
CA TRP A 275 -3.87 11.22 11.05
C TRP A 275 -4.34 12.44 10.26
N LYS A 276 -5.55 12.36 9.71
CA LYS A 276 -6.11 13.42 8.88
C LYS A 276 -7.61 13.57 9.08
N VAL A 277 -8.06 14.84 9.15
CA VAL A 277 -9.48 15.21 9.12
C VAL A 277 -9.87 15.53 7.69
N TYR A 278 -11.01 15.01 7.26
CA TYR A 278 -11.59 15.25 5.94
C TYR A 278 -12.91 16.03 6.13
N ASN A 279 -12.83 17.34 5.95
CA ASN A 279 -13.93 18.26 6.23
C ASN A 279 -15.09 18.15 5.25
N GLU A 280 -14.83 17.63 4.04
CA GLU A 280 -15.80 17.49 2.96
C GLU A 280 -16.31 16.06 2.80
N ASP A 281 -15.92 15.14 3.71
CA ASP A 281 -16.30 13.75 3.64
C ASP A 281 -17.24 13.35 4.77
N LEU A 282 -18.23 12.54 4.39
CA LEU A 282 -19.12 11.83 5.30
C LEU A 282 -18.51 10.49 5.72
N HIS A 283 -19.04 9.88 6.77
CA HIS A 283 -18.65 8.54 7.23
C HIS A 283 -18.59 7.49 6.09
N GLY A 284 -19.53 7.56 5.14
CA GLY A 284 -19.59 6.63 4.01
C GLY A 284 -18.67 6.97 2.83
N THR A 285 -18.18 8.22 2.69
CA THR A 285 -17.33 8.65 1.56
C THR A 285 -15.87 8.70 1.90
N VAL A 286 -15.52 8.90 3.17
CA VAL A 286 -14.15 9.03 3.67
C VAL A 286 -13.22 7.83 3.38
N PRO A 287 -13.69 6.59 3.11
CA PRO A 287 -12.79 5.50 2.77
C PRO A 287 -11.91 5.78 1.56
N LEU A 288 -12.42 6.47 0.53
CA LEU A 288 -11.65 6.73 -0.69
C LEU A 288 -10.38 7.60 -0.41
N PRO A 289 -10.50 8.82 0.12
CA PRO A 289 -9.32 9.63 0.41
C PRO A 289 -8.46 9.03 1.53
N SER A 290 -9.05 8.32 2.49
CA SER A 290 -8.32 7.71 3.60
C SER A 290 -7.43 6.55 3.16
N ILE A 291 -7.91 5.66 2.27
CA ILE A 291 -7.09 4.58 1.72
C ILE A 291 -5.95 5.17 0.89
N ARG A 292 -6.21 6.19 0.06
CA ARG A 292 -5.18 6.87 -0.73
C ARG A 292 -4.09 7.46 0.16
N ASP A 293 -4.47 8.35 1.08
CA ASP A 293 -3.51 9.09 1.90
C ASP A 293 -2.80 8.16 2.90
N GLY A 294 -3.52 7.17 3.43
CA GLY A 294 -2.96 6.14 4.29
C GLY A 294 -1.91 5.29 3.60
N LEU A 295 -2.18 4.78 2.39
CA LEU A 295 -1.21 3.99 1.64
C LEU A 295 0.02 4.83 1.25
N ILE A 296 -0.16 6.08 0.79
CA ILE A 296 0.96 6.98 0.48
C ILE A 296 1.83 7.21 1.72
N PHE A 297 1.23 7.44 2.90
CA PHE A 297 1.94 7.62 4.16
C PHE A 297 2.69 6.34 4.58
N LEU A 298 2.03 5.18 4.55
CA LEU A 298 2.61 3.91 4.97
C LEU A 298 3.80 3.48 4.12
N PHE A 299 3.80 3.84 2.82
CA PHE A 299 4.82 3.48 1.85
C PHE A 299 5.67 4.67 1.39
N GLU A 300 5.71 5.79 2.15
CA GLU A 300 6.55 6.95 1.83
C GLU A 300 8.02 6.58 1.61
N TRP A 301 8.52 5.60 2.36
CA TRP A 301 9.87 5.06 2.24
C TRP A 301 10.11 4.27 0.94
N TYR A 302 9.04 3.81 0.27
CA TYR A 302 9.11 3.08 -1.00
C TYR A 302 9.29 4.03 -2.19
N GLN A 303 8.86 5.27 -2.07
CA GLN A 303 8.88 6.24 -3.16
C GLN A 303 10.32 6.58 -3.60
N PHE A 304 10.50 6.71 -4.92
CA PHE A 304 11.80 7.04 -5.48
C PHE A 304 12.25 8.45 -5.11
N LYS A 305 13.48 8.55 -4.60
CA LYS A 305 14.16 9.82 -4.42
C LYS A 305 14.90 10.19 -5.70
N SER A 306 14.69 11.43 -6.15
CA SER A 306 15.41 11.99 -7.31
C SER A 306 15.29 11.16 -8.60
N PRO A 307 14.08 10.79 -9.07
CA PRO A 307 13.89 9.96 -10.26
C PRO A 307 14.51 10.60 -11.53
N GLN A 308 14.63 11.92 -11.57
CA GLN A 308 15.27 12.66 -12.65
C GLN A 308 16.76 12.33 -12.84
N LYS A 309 17.42 11.69 -11.88
CA LYS A 309 18.84 11.31 -11.98
C LYS A 309 19.07 10.03 -12.77
N TYR A 310 18.07 9.16 -12.90
CA TYR A 310 18.26 7.81 -13.43
C TYR A 310 18.59 7.77 -14.92
N ASN A 311 18.16 8.74 -15.68
CA ASN A 311 18.46 8.88 -17.10
C ASN A 311 19.19 10.18 -17.48
N ASN A 312 19.47 11.07 -16.52
CA ASN A 312 20.18 12.32 -16.78
C ASN A 312 21.64 12.04 -17.18
N PRO A 313 22.10 12.50 -18.36
CA PRO A 313 23.49 12.33 -18.80
C PRO A 313 24.52 12.89 -17.81
N GLU A 314 24.18 13.96 -17.11
CA GLU A 314 25.07 14.62 -16.13
C GLU A 314 25.24 13.84 -14.82
N THR A 315 24.38 12.85 -14.55
CA THR A 315 24.52 12.01 -13.35
C THR A 315 25.63 10.98 -13.55
N PRO A 316 26.71 10.98 -12.75
CA PRO A 316 27.75 9.96 -12.84
C PRO A 316 27.18 8.56 -12.57
N LEU A 317 27.75 7.54 -13.24
CA LEU A 317 27.33 6.16 -13.05
C LEU A 317 27.49 5.72 -11.58
N GLU A 318 28.55 6.15 -10.94
CA GLU A 318 28.86 5.82 -9.54
C GLU A 318 27.80 6.39 -8.58
N GLU A 319 27.34 7.63 -8.84
CA GLU A 319 26.26 8.25 -8.06
C GLU A 319 24.96 7.47 -8.24
N LEU A 320 24.62 7.08 -9.46
CA LEU A 320 23.44 6.29 -9.75
C LEU A 320 23.48 4.91 -9.05
N VAL A 321 24.61 4.24 -9.06
CA VAL A 321 24.79 2.96 -8.37
C VAL A 321 24.60 3.13 -6.85
N LEU A 322 25.07 4.23 -6.27
CA LEU A 322 24.88 4.52 -4.83
C LEU A 322 23.40 4.74 -4.50
N LEU A 323 22.70 5.55 -5.29
CA LEU A 323 21.25 5.81 -5.11
C LEU A 323 20.44 4.51 -5.14
N LEU A 324 20.71 3.64 -6.12
CA LEU A 324 20.01 2.35 -6.24
C LEU A 324 20.36 1.41 -5.09
N LYS A 325 21.59 1.41 -4.62
CA LYS A 325 22.01 0.61 -3.47
C LYS A 325 21.37 1.09 -2.17
N GLU A 326 21.25 2.40 -1.97
CA GLU A 326 20.53 2.96 -0.81
C GLU A 326 19.07 2.55 -0.84
N GLN A 327 18.43 2.61 -2.01
CA GLN A 327 17.04 2.18 -2.18
C GLN A 327 16.87 0.67 -1.91
N GLU A 328 17.77 -0.17 -2.42
CA GLU A 328 17.83 -1.62 -2.13
C GLU A 328 17.91 -1.88 -0.61
N GLN A 329 18.75 -1.12 0.11
CA GLN A 329 18.89 -1.25 1.55
C GLN A 329 17.62 -0.84 2.32
N ILE A 330 16.96 0.25 1.90
CA ILE A 330 15.71 0.70 2.49
C ILE A 330 14.64 -0.38 2.31
N TYR A 331 14.46 -0.89 1.08
CA TYR A 331 13.46 -1.93 0.80
C TYR A 331 13.73 -3.22 1.56
N THR A 332 14.99 -3.68 1.54
CA THR A 332 15.40 -4.89 2.27
C THR A 332 15.16 -4.76 3.79
N LYS A 333 15.42 -3.57 4.35
CA LYS A 333 15.16 -3.29 5.77
C LYS A 333 13.66 -3.38 6.10
N HIS A 334 12.80 -2.78 5.28
CA HIS A 334 11.36 -2.76 5.52
C HIS A 334 10.69 -4.11 5.28
N PHE A 335 11.03 -4.77 4.18
CA PHE A 335 10.44 -6.07 3.84
C PHE A 335 11.07 -7.26 4.59
N GLY A 336 12.26 -7.08 5.14
CA GLY A 336 13.00 -8.14 5.84
C GLY A 336 13.60 -9.21 4.92
N VAL A 337 13.58 -8.99 3.60
CA VAL A 337 14.15 -9.88 2.56
C VAL A 337 14.87 -9.04 1.51
N PRO A 338 15.92 -9.58 0.84
CA PRO A 338 16.57 -8.90 -0.26
C PRO A 338 15.56 -8.50 -1.34
N THR A 339 15.45 -7.21 -1.62
CA THR A 339 14.45 -6.67 -2.54
C THR A 339 15.11 -5.76 -3.55
N ALA A 340 14.73 -5.88 -4.83
CA ALA A 340 15.20 -5.01 -5.89
C ALA A 340 14.87 -3.54 -5.58
N PRO A 341 15.74 -2.59 -5.96
CA PRO A 341 15.49 -1.16 -5.76
C PRO A 341 14.36 -0.61 -6.62
N MET A 342 13.91 -1.36 -7.62
CA MET A 342 12.80 -1.06 -8.53
C MET A 342 12.16 -2.38 -9.00
N ILE A 343 10.92 -2.31 -9.46
CA ILE A 343 10.27 -3.40 -10.17
C ILE A 343 10.96 -3.67 -11.52
N ASP A 344 10.80 -4.87 -12.05
CA ASP A 344 11.47 -5.34 -13.27
C ASP A 344 11.14 -4.49 -14.50
N GLU A 345 9.88 -4.06 -14.67
CA GLU A 345 9.47 -3.17 -15.75
C GLU A 345 10.20 -1.82 -15.72
N MET A 346 10.43 -1.27 -14.52
CA MET A 346 11.16 -0.02 -14.37
C MET A 346 12.66 -0.19 -14.63
N LEU A 347 13.26 -1.30 -14.16
CA LEU A 347 14.65 -1.63 -14.47
C LEU A 347 14.85 -1.75 -15.99
N ASN A 348 13.93 -2.44 -16.66
CA ASN A 348 13.92 -2.53 -18.14
C ASN A 348 13.72 -1.16 -18.80
N GLY A 349 12.72 -0.41 -18.38
CA GLY A 349 12.41 0.90 -18.94
C GLY A 349 13.58 1.86 -18.83
N TYR A 350 14.24 1.97 -17.70
CA TYR A 350 15.45 2.78 -17.54
C TYR A 350 16.62 2.24 -18.34
N GLY A 351 16.74 0.93 -18.51
CA GLY A 351 17.73 0.30 -19.38
C GLY A 351 17.59 0.79 -20.81
N TYR A 352 16.43 0.63 -21.42
CA TYR A 352 16.15 1.09 -22.79
C TYR A 352 16.24 2.59 -22.95
N MET A 353 15.69 3.37 -22.01
CA MET A 353 15.78 4.84 -22.05
C MET A 353 17.24 5.32 -22.06
N ASN A 354 18.10 4.75 -21.23
CA ASN A 354 19.52 5.10 -21.24
C ASN A 354 20.23 4.61 -22.52
N MET A 355 19.81 3.49 -23.10
CA MET A 355 20.35 3.02 -24.38
C MET A 355 20.00 3.99 -25.51
N GLU A 356 18.73 4.42 -25.62
CA GLU A 356 18.27 5.40 -26.61
C GLU A 356 18.95 6.78 -26.46
N MET A 357 19.26 7.16 -25.22
CA MET A 357 19.98 8.41 -24.91
C MET A 357 21.51 8.33 -25.11
N GLY A 358 22.03 7.22 -25.62
CA GLY A 358 23.47 7.02 -25.86
C GLY A 358 24.28 6.88 -24.57
N GLN A 359 23.69 6.32 -23.51
CA GLN A 359 24.32 6.06 -22.21
C GLN A 359 24.51 4.56 -21.96
N PRO A 360 25.32 3.84 -22.78
CA PRO A 360 25.36 2.37 -22.77
C PRO A 360 25.80 1.79 -21.42
N LYS A 361 26.69 2.46 -20.68
CA LYS A 361 27.12 1.97 -19.36
C LYS A 361 25.99 1.95 -18.33
N LYS A 362 25.10 2.95 -18.37
CA LYS A 362 23.92 2.99 -17.50
C LYS A 362 22.88 1.96 -17.94
N ALA A 363 22.64 1.85 -19.25
CA ALA A 363 21.76 0.82 -19.80
C ALA A 363 22.18 -0.58 -19.35
N PHE A 364 23.45 -0.92 -19.53
CA PHE A 364 24.02 -2.19 -19.08
C PHE A 364 23.82 -2.45 -17.59
N MET A 365 24.05 -1.41 -16.76
CA MET A 365 23.86 -1.52 -15.32
C MET A 365 22.40 -1.89 -14.96
N PHE A 366 21.41 -1.23 -15.59
CA PHE A 366 20.00 -1.52 -15.33
C PHE A 366 19.61 -2.93 -15.79
N PHE A 367 19.96 -3.35 -16.99
CA PHE A 367 19.68 -4.70 -17.48
C PHE A 367 20.37 -5.79 -16.64
N LYS A 368 21.62 -5.54 -16.24
CA LYS A 368 22.34 -6.46 -15.35
C LYS A 368 21.66 -6.57 -13.97
N MET A 369 21.17 -5.46 -13.45
CA MET A 369 20.43 -5.44 -12.20
C MET A 369 19.10 -6.19 -12.32
N ASN A 370 18.40 -6.03 -13.45
CA ASN A 370 17.17 -6.76 -13.70
C ASN A 370 17.41 -8.29 -13.69
N ILE A 371 18.42 -8.78 -14.40
CA ILE A 371 18.78 -10.20 -14.35
C ILE A 371 19.16 -10.66 -12.94
N LYS A 372 19.87 -9.83 -12.15
CA LYS A 372 20.25 -10.16 -10.76
C LYS A 372 19.04 -10.46 -9.90
N TYR A 373 17.99 -9.65 -10.00
CA TYR A 373 16.80 -9.77 -9.15
C TYR A 373 15.73 -10.67 -9.76
N ASN A 374 15.70 -10.79 -11.09
CA ASN A 374 14.70 -11.57 -11.82
C ASN A 374 15.37 -12.66 -12.71
N PRO A 375 16.15 -13.59 -12.12
CA PRO A 375 16.97 -14.53 -12.87
C PRO A 375 16.17 -15.57 -13.68
N LYS A 376 14.87 -15.67 -13.45
CA LYS A 376 13.95 -16.56 -14.16
C LYS A 376 13.04 -15.80 -15.15
N ASN A 377 13.17 -14.49 -15.27
CA ASN A 377 12.39 -13.68 -16.21
C ASN A 377 13.07 -13.65 -17.58
N ALA A 378 12.44 -14.30 -18.58
CA ALA A 378 12.95 -14.33 -19.96
C ALA A 378 13.20 -12.92 -20.52
N THR A 379 12.28 -11.98 -20.30
CA THR A 379 12.37 -10.59 -20.79
C THR A 379 13.63 -9.86 -20.27
N ALA A 380 14.09 -10.16 -19.06
CA ALA A 380 15.32 -9.55 -18.53
C ALA A 380 16.56 -9.97 -19.35
N TYR A 381 16.57 -11.19 -19.88
CA TYR A 381 17.63 -11.68 -20.75
C TYR A 381 17.49 -11.20 -22.19
N GLU A 382 16.27 -11.08 -22.72
CA GLU A 382 15.99 -10.45 -24.01
C GLU A 382 16.53 -9.03 -24.05
N SER A 383 16.21 -8.22 -23.03
CA SER A 383 16.70 -6.83 -22.94
C SER A 383 18.21 -6.72 -22.87
N MET A 384 18.88 -7.66 -22.19
CA MET A 384 20.35 -7.72 -22.21
C MET A 384 20.90 -8.14 -23.58
N ALA A 385 20.17 -8.99 -24.32
CA ALA A 385 20.56 -9.36 -25.68
C ALA A 385 20.45 -8.16 -26.64
N ASP A 386 19.37 -7.38 -26.56
CA ASP A 386 19.18 -6.14 -27.33
C ASP A 386 20.30 -5.13 -27.05
N TYR A 387 20.71 -5.00 -25.78
CA TYR A 387 21.89 -4.18 -25.44
C TYR A 387 23.13 -4.65 -26.17
N TYR A 388 23.46 -5.95 -26.15
CA TYR A 388 24.64 -6.47 -26.85
C TYR A 388 24.54 -6.37 -28.36
N GLU A 389 23.33 -6.47 -28.93
CA GLU A 389 23.10 -6.23 -30.36
C GLU A 389 23.40 -4.78 -30.72
N SER A 390 22.95 -3.81 -29.91
CA SER A 390 23.22 -2.38 -30.11
C SER A 390 24.73 -2.04 -30.03
N GLU A 391 25.49 -2.79 -29.23
CA GLU A 391 26.94 -2.69 -29.10
C GLU A 391 27.70 -3.52 -30.19
N ASN A 392 26.99 -4.14 -31.16
CA ASN A 392 27.53 -5.04 -32.18
C ASN A 392 28.24 -6.31 -31.63
N ASP A 393 27.98 -6.70 -30.41
CA ASP A 393 28.51 -7.93 -29.81
C ASP A 393 27.54 -9.11 -30.05
N LYS A 394 27.54 -9.62 -31.27
CA LYS A 394 26.68 -10.74 -31.69
C LYS A 394 26.84 -11.98 -30.83
N LYS A 395 28.05 -12.23 -30.32
CA LYS A 395 28.32 -13.44 -29.50
C LYS A 395 27.54 -13.38 -28.19
N ASN A 396 27.61 -12.28 -27.48
CA ASN A 396 26.87 -12.11 -26.24
C ASN A 396 25.36 -11.95 -26.50
N ALA A 397 24.93 -11.26 -27.55
CA ALA A 397 23.52 -11.17 -27.94
C ALA A 397 22.89 -12.59 -28.08
N ILE A 398 23.51 -13.46 -28.88
CA ILE A 398 23.04 -14.87 -29.06
C ILE A 398 23.04 -15.62 -27.73
N LYS A 399 24.07 -15.43 -26.88
CA LYS A 399 24.12 -16.09 -25.57
C LYS A 399 22.92 -15.75 -24.70
N TYR A 400 22.57 -14.47 -24.64
CA TYR A 400 21.44 -14.00 -23.81
C TYR A 400 20.08 -14.35 -24.42
N LEU A 401 19.93 -14.33 -25.77
CA LEU A 401 18.73 -14.83 -26.45
C LEU A 401 18.48 -16.32 -26.17
N ASN A 402 19.53 -17.14 -26.24
CA ASN A 402 19.39 -18.55 -25.91
C ASN A 402 18.93 -18.76 -24.47
N LYS A 403 19.44 -17.92 -23.54
CA LYS A 403 18.98 -18.00 -22.15
C LYS A 403 17.55 -17.56 -21.97
N ALA A 404 17.11 -16.52 -22.68
CA ALA A 404 15.71 -16.09 -22.71
C ALA A 404 14.80 -17.22 -23.23
N PHE A 405 15.19 -17.85 -24.33
CA PHE A 405 14.45 -18.98 -24.90
C PHE A 405 14.35 -20.20 -23.97
N GLU A 406 15.39 -20.50 -23.18
CA GLU A 406 15.34 -21.56 -22.18
C GLU A 406 14.35 -21.28 -21.03
N LEU A 407 14.03 -20.00 -20.79
CA LEU A 407 13.17 -19.56 -19.69
C LEU A 407 11.72 -19.29 -20.13
N SER A 408 11.47 -19.13 -21.43
CA SER A 408 10.14 -18.95 -22.03
C SER A 408 9.42 -20.32 -22.16
#